data_7e9bce795d8e8ac4678711376c24f137
#
_entry.id   7e9bce795d8e8ac4678711376c24f137
#
_cell.length_a   1.000
_cell.length_b   1.000
_cell.length_c   1.000
_cell.angle_alpha   90.00
_cell.angle_beta   90.00
_cell.angle_gamma   90.00
#
_symmetry.space_group_name_H-M   'P 1'
#
loop_
_entity.id
_entity.type
_entity.pdbx_description
1 polymer ?
#
loop_
_entity_poly.entity_id
_entity_poly.type
_entity_poly.pdbx_seq_one_letter_code
_entity_poly.pdbx_strand_id
1 'polypeptide(L)'
;MQGFPDENPVMILNSISRMFDFKARKIAESSYMQHSCRVILMCLARCDGMSQVELTDVTHFKAPTVSLDLKKLENMGMVRREQNVSDMRVTRVYLTEKGKAFNRENFEALQAIDYSIMRGLTDDEIKTVTEILLKMRENMIKEVEKK
;
A
#
# COMPACT_ATOMS: atom_id res chain seq x y z
N MET A 1 27.40 25.89 -11.17
CA MET A 1 26.72 24.81 -10.40
C MET A 1 25.56 24.36 -11.25
N GLN A 2 25.69 23.21 -11.92
CA GLN A 2 24.55 22.59 -12.62
C GLN A 2 23.60 22.12 -11.54
N GLY A 3 22.40 22.72 -11.50
CA GLY A 3 21.36 22.31 -10.58
C GLY A 3 21.02 20.83 -10.79
N PHE A 4 20.81 20.11 -9.72
CA PHE A 4 20.14 18.82 -9.79
C PHE A 4 18.86 19.01 -10.62
N PRO A 5 18.55 18.10 -11.55
CA PRO A 5 17.32 18.21 -12.33
C PRO A 5 16.11 17.98 -11.40
N ASP A 6 15.69 19.07 -10.74
CA ASP A 6 14.41 19.08 -9.98
C ASP A 6 13.21 18.81 -10.90
N GLU A 7 13.44 18.72 -12.20
CA GLU A 7 12.42 18.51 -13.23
C GLU A 7 12.29 17.05 -13.71
N ASN A 8 13.04 16.08 -13.14
CA ASN A 8 12.87 14.67 -13.52
C ASN A 8 11.61 14.11 -12.87
N PRO A 9 10.60 13.65 -13.67
CA PRO A 9 9.35 13.14 -13.15
C PRO A 9 9.51 12.01 -12.12
N VAL A 10 10.52 11.15 -12.28
CA VAL A 10 10.78 10.03 -11.35
C VAL A 10 11.31 10.56 -10.01
N MET A 11 12.14 11.61 -10.02
CA MET A 11 12.61 12.23 -8.77
C MET A 11 11.49 12.98 -8.05
N ILE A 12 10.62 13.66 -8.79
CA ILE A 12 9.43 14.32 -8.24
C ILE A 12 8.51 13.28 -7.60
N LEU A 13 8.21 12.18 -8.30
CA LEU A 13 7.41 11.07 -7.79
C LEU A 13 8.00 10.49 -6.49
N ASN A 14 9.31 10.23 -6.46
CA ASN A 14 10.01 9.75 -5.27
C ASN A 14 9.98 10.76 -4.12
N SER A 15 10.04 12.05 -4.41
CA SER A 15 9.93 13.11 -3.41
C SER A 15 8.52 13.16 -2.81
N ILE A 16 7.49 13.14 -3.65
CA ILE A 16 6.08 13.09 -3.22
C ILE A 16 5.84 11.85 -2.35
N SER A 17 6.31 10.69 -2.78
CA SER A 17 6.17 9.43 -2.02
C SER A 17 6.82 9.53 -0.64
N ARG A 18 8.03 10.08 -0.53
CA ARG A 18 8.70 10.27 0.76
C ARG A 18 7.94 11.23 1.68
N MET A 19 7.43 12.34 1.14
CA MET A 19 6.64 13.31 1.91
C MET A 19 5.31 12.72 2.35
N PHE A 20 4.66 11.93 1.49
CA PHE A 20 3.46 11.17 1.83
C PHE A 20 3.74 10.20 2.98
N ASP A 21 4.78 9.37 2.85
CA ASP A 21 5.17 8.43 3.91
C ASP A 21 5.48 9.13 5.23
N PHE A 22 6.15 10.27 5.19
CA PHE A 22 6.43 11.06 6.39
C PHE A 22 5.15 11.54 7.07
N LYS A 23 4.19 12.10 6.31
CA LYS A 23 2.88 12.51 6.84
C LYS A 23 2.05 11.34 7.32
N ALA A 24 2.01 10.25 6.55
CA ALA A 24 1.29 9.03 6.92
C ALA A 24 1.83 8.39 8.20
N ARG A 25 3.15 8.44 8.43
CA ARG A 25 3.75 8.00 9.70
C ARG A 25 3.30 8.86 10.87
N LYS A 26 3.27 10.18 10.73
CA LYS A 26 2.80 11.08 11.79
C LYS A 26 1.34 10.82 12.20
N ILE A 27 0.49 10.49 11.23
CA ILE A 27 -0.90 10.10 11.49
C ILE A 27 -0.94 8.74 12.21
N ALA A 28 -0.06 7.83 11.82
CA ALA A 28 0.07 6.49 12.43
C ALA A 28 0.99 6.46 13.67
N GLU A 29 1.51 7.60 14.14
CA GLU A 29 2.35 7.68 15.34
C GLU A 29 1.65 7.21 16.62
N SER A 30 0.33 7.11 16.60
CA SER A 30 -0.43 6.37 17.62
C SER A 30 -0.30 4.84 17.50
N SER A 31 0.21 4.34 16.38
CA SER A 31 0.46 2.92 16.14
C SER A 31 1.78 2.76 15.39
N TYR A 32 2.79 2.19 16.04
CA TYR A 32 4.11 1.85 15.47
C TYR A 32 4.03 0.84 14.30
N MET A 33 3.14 1.08 13.34
CA MET A 33 2.90 0.15 12.24
C MET A 33 3.79 0.45 11.04
N GLN A 34 4.54 -0.54 10.60
CA GLN A 34 5.38 -0.45 9.41
C GLN A 34 4.53 -0.21 8.15
N HIS A 35 5.11 0.47 7.15
CA HIS A 35 4.45 0.75 5.86
C HIS A 35 3.89 -0.51 5.20
N SER A 36 4.68 -1.58 5.13
CA SER A 36 4.26 -2.85 4.53
C SER A 36 3.04 -3.49 5.22
N CYS A 37 2.96 -3.41 6.54
CA CYS A 37 1.77 -3.86 7.28
C CYS A 37 0.52 -3.05 6.90
N ARG A 38 0.65 -1.72 6.75
CA ARG A 38 -0.47 -0.86 6.33
C ARG A 38 -0.95 -1.21 4.93
N VAL A 39 -0.01 -1.41 3.99
CA VAL A 39 -0.35 -1.80 2.62
C VAL A 39 -1.11 -3.14 2.59
N ILE A 40 -0.67 -4.13 3.37
CA ILE A 40 -1.37 -5.41 3.50
C ILE A 40 -2.80 -5.23 4.02
N LEU A 41 -2.98 -4.42 5.07
CA LEU A 41 -4.32 -4.14 5.62
C LEU A 41 -5.21 -3.42 4.60
N MET A 42 -4.66 -2.51 3.80
CA MET A 42 -5.38 -1.83 2.72
C MET A 42 -5.78 -2.79 1.59
N CYS A 43 -4.91 -3.73 1.22
CA CYS A 43 -5.23 -4.77 0.23
C CYS A 43 -6.38 -5.65 0.74
N LEU A 44 -6.33 -6.10 2.00
CA LEU A 44 -7.39 -6.88 2.61
C LEU A 44 -8.69 -6.10 2.77
N ALA A 45 -8.64 -4.78 2.97
CA ALA A 45 -9.85 -3.95 2.99
C ALA A 45 -10.58 -3.89 1.64
N ARG A 46 -9.83 -4.03 0.54
CA ARG A 46 -10.39 -4.07 -0.83
C ARG A 46 -10.84 -5.46 -1.25
N CYS A 47 -10.10 -6.47 -0.86
CA CYS A 47 -10.37 -7.87 -1.18
C CYS A 47 -9.98 -8.71 0.05
N ASP A 48 -10.95 -8.97 0.94
CA ASP A 48 -10.73 -9.79 2.14
C ASP A 48 -10.56 -11.27 1.75
N GLY A 49 -9.83 -12.01 2.56
CA GLY A 49 -9.61 -13.43 2.29
C GLY A 49 -8.54 -13.75 1.26
N MET A 50 -7.59 -12.85 1.02
CA MET A 50 -6.43 -13.12 0.17
C MET A 50 -5.48 -14.12 0.83
N SER A 51 -4.86 -14.97 0.01
CA SER A 51 -3.74 -15.82 0.43
C SER A 51 -2.45 -14.99 0.53
N GLN A 52 -1.42 -15.55 1.18
CA GLN A 52 -0.10 -14.91 1.24
C GLN A 52 0.53 -14.73 -0.16
N VAL A 53 0.28 -15.66 -1.08
CA VAL A 53 0.77 -15.56 -2.47
C VAL A 53 0.10 -14.39 -3.18
N GLU A 54 -1.23 -14.30 -3.14
CA GLU A 54 -1.98 -13.20 -3.72
C GLU A 54 -1.55 -11.84 -3.15
N LEU A 55 -1.31 -11.76 -1.82
CA LEU A 55 -0.78 -10.55 -1.18
C LEU A 55 0.63 -10.20 -1.68
N THR A 56 1.50 -11.20 -1.89
CA THR A 56 2.85 -11.02 -2.45
C THR A 56 2.76 -10.43 -3.85
N ASP A 57 1.86 -10.97 -4.68
CA ASP A 57 1.68 -10.54 -6.07
C ASP A 57 1.14 -9.11 -6.17
N VAL A 58 0.10 -8.77 -5.40
CA VAL A 58 -0.52 -7.43 -5.49
C VAL A 58 0.30 -6.33 -4.82
N THR A 59 1.09 -6.66 -3.78
CA THR A 59 1.93 -5.69 -3.08
C THR A 59 3.31 -5.53 -3.69
N HIS A 60 3.75 -6.51 -4.49
CA HIS A 60 5.12 -6.66 -4.99
C HIS A 60 6.18 -6.70 -3.88
N PHE A 61 5.78 -7.03 -2.65
CA PHE A 61 6.72 -7.27 -1.55
C PHE A 61 7.31 -8.68 -1.67
N LYS A 62 8.50 -8.86 -1.12
CA LYS A 62 9.12 -10.21 -1.06
C LYS A 62 8.32 -11.11 -0.13
N ALA A 63 8.13 -12.37 -0.50
CA ALA A 63 7.38 -13.35 0.28
C ALA A 63 7.80 -13.44 1.77
N PRO A 64 9.09 -13.38 2.15
CA PRO A 64 9.49 -13.32 3.56
C PRO A 64 8.97 -12.07 4.29
N THR A 65 8.92 -10.92 3.61
CA THR A 65 8.37 -9.67 4.18
C THR A 65 6.88 -9.83 4.47
N VAL A 66 6.11 -10.31 3.48
CA VAL A 66 4.67 -10.56 3.64
C VAL A 66 4.41 -11.54 4.79
N SER A 67 5.19 -12.63 4.85
CA SER A 67 5.07 -13.65 5.91
C SER A 67 5.30 -13.07 7.32
N LEU A 68 6.36 -12.25 7.47
CA LEU A 68 6.70 -11.62 8.74
C LEU A 68 5.65 -10.60 9.16
N ASP A 69 5.18 -9.79 8.21
CA ASP A 69 4.20 -8.74 8.49
C ASP A 69 2.83 -9.32 8.80
N LEU A 70 2.41 -10.39 8.13
CA LEU A 70 1.19 -11.11 8.49
C LEU A 70 1.26 -11.68 9.91
N LYS A 71 2.41 -12.22 10.33
CA LYS A 71 2.61 -12.69 11.71
C LYS A 71 2.49 -11.55 12.73
N LYS A 72 3.05 -10.38 12.41
CA LYS A 72 2.92 -9.18 13.25
C LYS A 72 1.46 -8.73 13.36
N LEU A 73 0.76 -8.63 12.23
CA LEU A 73 -0.64 -8.22 12.18
C LEU A 73 -1.56 -9.21 12.91
N GLU A 74 -1.27 -10.51 12.84
CA GLU A 74 -1.97 -11.55 13.59
C GLU A 74 -1.73 -11.40 15.09
N ASN A 75 -0.47 -11.19 15.52
CA ASN A 75 -0.13 -10.92 16.93
C ASN A 75 -0.79 -9.64 17.46
N MET A 76 -0.97 -8.63 16.60
CA MET A 76 -1.70 -7.41 16.93
C MET A 76 -3.22 -7.60 16.95
N GLY A 77 -3.71 -8.76 16.54
CA GLY A 77 -5.13 -9.10 16.44
C GLY A 77 -5.85 -8.35 15.32
N MET A 78 -5.15 -7.88 14.29
CA MET A 78 -5.73 -7.13 13.16
C MET A 78 -6.14 -8.03 12.00
N VAL A 79 -5.50 -9.18 11.86
CA VAL A 79 -5.86 -10.21 10.90
C VAL A 79 -5.99 -11.55 11.58
N ARG A 80 -6.70 -12.47 10.95
CA ARG A 80 -6.80 -13.88 11.32
C ARG A 80 -6.55 -14.73 10.09
N ARG A 81 -6.04 -15.94 10.30
CA ARG A 81 -5.81 -16.92 9.24
C ARG A 81 -6.82 -18.04 9.35
N GLU A 82 -7.32 -18.47 8.20
CA GLU A 82 -8.22 -19.61 8.08
C GLU A 82 -7.74 -20.54 6.96
N GLN A 83 -7.83 -21.82 7.17
CA GLN A 83 -7.61 -22.77 6.07
C GLN A 83 -8.77 -22.68 5.09
N ASN A 84 -8.45 -22.70 3.80
CA ASN A 84 -9.48 -22.71 2.78
C ASN A 84 -10.26 -24.05 2.82
N VAL A 85 -11.57 -23.98 2.93
CA VAL A 85 -12.45 -25.16 3.02
C VAL A 85 -12.34 -26.05 1.78
N SER A 86 -12.12 -25.46 0.60
CA SER A 86 -12.01 -26.20 -0.66
C SER A 86 -10.60 -26.73 -0.96
N ASP A 87 -9.55 -26.13 -0.39
CA ASP A 87 -8.17 -26.59 -0.49
C ASP A 87 -7.41 -26.25 0.80
N MET A 88 -7.29 -27.26 1.66
CA MET A 88 -6.62 -27.18 2.97
C MET A 88 -5.13 -26.78 2.88
N ARG A 89 -4.53 -26.77 1.67
CA ARG A 89 -3.15 -26.31 1.43
C ARG A 89 -3.05 -24.78 1.37
N VAL A 90 -4.19 -24.10 1.16
CA VAL A 90 -4.24 -22.64 1.04
C VAL A 90 -4.75 -22.05 2.34
N THR A 91 -3.93 -21.21 2.96
CA THR A 91 -4.35 -20.39 4.11
C THR A 91 -4.80 -19.02 3.61
N ARG A 92 -6.02 -18.64 3.97
CA ARG A 92 -6.62 -17.33 3.68
C ARG A 92 -6.46 -16.39 4.86
N VAL A 93 -6.27 -15.11 4.59
CA VAL A 93 -6.07 -14.05 5.58
C VAL A 93 -7.27 -13.11 5.54
N TYR A 94 -7.88 -12.89 6.68
CA TYR A 94 -9.04 -12.03 6.84
C TYR A 94 -8.79 -10.92 7.85
N LEU A 95 -9.40 -9.76 7.63
CA LEU A 95 -9.43 -8.70 8.63
C LEU A 95 -10.30 -9.11 9.82
N THR A 96 -9.82 -8.82 11.02
CA THR A 96 -10.66 -8.81 12.22
C THR A 96 -11.45 -7.52 12.31
N GLU A 97 -12.42 -7.42 13.23
CA GLU A 97 -13.13 -6.16 13.49
C GLU A 97 -12.14 -5.04 13.93
N LYS A 98 -11.09 -5.40 14.67
CA LYS A 98 -10.02 -4.48 15.03
C LYS A 98 -9.25 -3.99 13.79
N GLY A 99 -8.93 -4.89 12.86
CA GLY A 99 -8.28 -4.52 11.60
C GLY A 99 -9.15 -3.62 10.72
N LYS A 100 -10.45 -3.91 10.65
CA LYS A 100 -11.42 -3.08 9.92
C LYS A 100 -11.57 -1.69 10.54
N ALA A 101 -11.66 -1.60 11.87
CA ALA A 101 -11.72 -0.32 12.59
C ALA A 101 -10.46 0.50 12.34
N PHE A 102 -9.29 -0.11 12.47
CA PHE A 102 -8.00 0.52 12.18
C PHE A 102 -7.92 1.05 10.75
N ASN A 103 -8.39 0.28 9.77
CA ASN A 103 -8.41 0.72 8.37
C ASN A 103 -9.35 1.92 8.17
N ARG A 104 -10.54 1.94 8.79
CA ARG A 104 -11.46 3.10 8.68
C ARG A 104 -10.83 4.38 9.23
N GLU A 105 -10.28 4.34 10.44
CA GLU A 105 -9.66 5.49 11.10
C GLU A 105 -8.46 6.02 10.30
N ASN A 106 -7.63 5.13 9.75
CA ASN A 106 -6.47 5.53 8.95
C ASN A 106 -6.85 5.95 7.53
N PHE A 107 -7.92 5.39 6.96
CA PHE A 107 -8.37 5.72 5.61
C PHE A 107 -8.79 7.19 5.50
N GLU A 108 -9.58 7.71 6.45
CA GLU A 108 -10.00 9.11 6.46
C GLU A 108 -8.80 10.05 6.55
N ALA A 109 -7.84 9.73 7.41
CA ALA A 109 -6.63 10.51 7.57
C ALA A 109 -5.72 10.47 6.33
N LEU A 110 -5.60 9.31 5.66
CA LEU A 110 -4.86 9.17 4.40
C LEU A 110 -5.55 9.88 3.24
N GLN A 111 -6.89 9.80 3.16
CA GLN A 111 -7.67 10.55 2.17
C GLN A 111 -7.45 12.07 2.29
N ALA A 112 -7.31 12.59 3.51
CA ALA A 112 -7.01 14.02 3.71
C ALA A 112 -5.64 14.40 3.12
N ILE A 113 -4.65 13.51 3.17
CA ILE A 113 -3.35 13.73 2.51
C ILE A 113 -3.51 13.68 1.00
N ASP A 114 -4.21 12.66 0.46
CA ASP A 114 -4.47 12.53 -0.98
C ASP A 114 -5.14 13.78 -1.52
N TYR A 115 -6.20 14.25 -0.85
CA TYR A 115 -6.89 15.48 -1.22
C TYR A 115 -5.97 16.70 -1.18
N SER A 116 -5.07 16.79 -0.19
CA SER A 116 -4.13 17.90 -0.08
C SER A 116 -3.08 17.91 -1.20
N ILE A 117 -2.69 16.74 -1.70
CA ILE A 117 -1.75 16.60 -2.82
C ILE A 117 -2.44 17.00 -4.15
N MET A 118 -3.70 16.64 -4.30
CA MET A 118 -4.48 16.91 -5.51
C MET A 118 -5.09 18.33 -5.53
N ARG A 119 -4.95 19.09 -4.45
CA ARG A 119 -5.54 20.43 -4.34
C ARG A 119 -5.04 21.34 -5.46
N GLY A 120 -5.98 21.96 -6.17
CA GLY A 120 -5.71 22.91 -7.26
C GLY A 120 -5.53 22.25 -8.62
N LEU A 121 -5.59 20.91 -8.70
CA LEU A 121 -5.70 20.21 -9.97
C LEU A 121 -7.15 20.11 -10.40
N THR A 122 -7.38 20.28 -11.69
CA THR A 122 -8.66 20.01 -12.35
C THR A 122 -8.89 18.50 -12.51
N ASP A 123 -10.13 18.08 -12.75
CA ASP A 123 -10.46 16.67 -13.00
C ASP A 123 -9.72 16.10 -14.21
N ASP A 124 -9.52 16.90 -15.27
CA ASP A 124 -8.77 16.51 -16.46
C ASP A 124 -7.26 16.33 -16.17
N GLU A 125 -6.67 17.18 -15.33
CA GLU A 125 -5.28 17.02 -14.88
C GLU A 125 -5.12 15.79 -14.00
N ILE A 126 -6.05 15.54 -13.08
CA ILE A 126 -6.06 14.32 -12.25
C ILE A 126 -6.15 13.08 -13.13
N LYS A 127 -7.04 13.07 -14.12
CA LYS A 127 -7.17 11.97 -15.08
C LYS A 127 -5.86 11.75 -15.85
N THR A 128 -5.28 12.81 -16.38
CA THR A 128 -4.05 12.76 -17.18
C THR A 128 -2.88 12.21 -16.36
N VAL A 129 -2.66 12.74 -15.15
CA VAL A 129 -1.58 12.27 -14.26
C VAL A 129 -1.80 10.80 -13.86
N THR A 130 -3.04 10.39 -13.63
CA THR A 130 -3.37 9.00 -13.32
C THR A 130 -2.98 8.06 -14.46
N GLU A 131 -3.35 8.41 -15.71
CA GLU A 131 -3.00 7.62 -16.90
C GLU A 131 -1.48 7.51 -17.10
N ILE A 132 -0.75 8.60 -16.87
CA ILE A 132 0.72 8.62 -16.98
C ILE A 132 1.35 7.73 -15.90
N LEU A 133 0.92 7.86 -14.66
CA LEU A 133 1.43 7.04 -13.53
C LEU A 133 1.13 5.55 -13.73
N LEU A 134 -0.02 5.20 -14.30
CA LEU A 134 -0.34 3.82 -14.66
C LEU A 134 0.65 3.25 -15.68
N LYS A 135 0.96 4.00 -16.73
CA LYS A 135 1.97 3.60 -17.75
C LYS A 135 3.35 3.44 -17.13
N MET A 136 3.76 4.37 -16.26
CA MET A 136 5.05 4.28 -15.56
C MET A 136 5.12 3.03 -14.67
N ARG A 137 4.04 2.72 -13.96
CA ARG A 137 3.92 1.51 -13.13
C ARG A 137 4.05 0.24 -13.95
N GLU A 138 3.35 0.14 -15.09
CA GLU A 138 3.44 -1.01 -15.99
C GLU A 138 4.86 -1.21 -16.54
N ASN A 139 5.54 -0.12 -16.90
CA ASN A 139 6.93 -0.20 -17.34
C ASN A 139 7.84 -0.73 -16.23
N MET A 140 7.64 -0.29 -15.00
CA MET A 140 8.44 -0.74 -13.86
C MET A 140 8.18 -2.21 -13.52
N ILE A 141 6.92 -2.68 -13.62
CA ILE A 141 6.58 -4.10 -13.44
C ILE A 141 7.34 -4.95 -14.45
N LYS A 142 7.30 -4.58 -15.73
CA LYS A 142 8.04 -5.30 -16.80
C LYS A 142 9.55 -5.36 -16.56
N GLU A 143 10.15 -4.30 -15.99
CA GLU A 143 11.58 -4.32 -15.65
C GLU A 143 11.90 -5.25 -14.47
N VAL A 144 11.01 -5.33 -13.47
CA VAL A 144 11.19 -6.22 -12.31
C VAL A 144 11.01 -7.69 -12.70
N GLU A 145 10.14 -7.99 -13.68
CA GLU A 145 9.85 -9.35 -14.16
C GLU A 145 10.91 -9.91 -15.13
N LYS A 146 11.77 -9.07 -15.68
CA LYS A 146 12.88 -9.47 -16.58
C LYS A 146 14.06 -10.18 -15.89
N LYS A 147 13.85 -10.80 -14.73
CA LYS A 147 14.87 -11.56 -14.02
C LYS A 147 14.94 -13.01 -14.47
#